data_e21f1ab2b09c55ff3b1932176bc3cdec
#
_entry.id   e21f1ab2b09c55ff3b1932176bc3cdec
#
_cell.length_a   1.000
_cell.length_b   1.000
_cell.length_c   1.000
_cell.angle_alpha   90.00
_cell.angle_beta   90.00
_cell.angle_gamma   90.00
#
_symmetry.space_group_name_H-M   'P 1'
#
loop_
_entity.id
_entity.type
_entity.pdbx_description
1 polymer ?
#
loop_
_entity_poly.entity_id
_entity_poly.type
_entity_poly.pdbx_seq_one_letter_code
_entity_poly.pdbx_strand_id
1 'polypeptide(L)'
;VEKNQTLAYKYALVSVFLWSTVATAFKIALSYLSVLELLFYASLSSLFILGVIVVFQKKTYQVVLHVRKQPFIILLLGAINPFIYYFVLFKAYEILPAQEAQAINYTWALMFAYLSAVFLKHKLSKIDVIAGFICYFGVLIIATKGEPFSLHFSNIFGVFLALLSTVLWSMYWIINSKSKADAVVGLFCNFFIGVIFIALYCLFFEPLHLPSFKAIFASMYVGFFEMGITFVFWLKAVKLSLSISKISNLIFLSPFLSLVFIYFFVGEKILLSTIVALILIIFGLVLQQKVKI
;
A
#
# COMPACT_ATOMS: atom_id res chain seq x y z
N VAL A 1 4.75 -25.17 -8.87
CA VAL A 1 5.01 -25.07 -7.41
C VAL A 1 3.98 -25.93 -6.72
N GLU A 2 4.43 -26.90 -5.94
CA GLU A 2 3.54 -27.77 -5.16
C GLU A 2 2.77 -26.93 -4.13
N LYS A 3 1.47 -27.18 -4.00
CA LYS A 3 0.60 -26.43 -3.10
C LYS A 3 0.83 -26.88 -1.65
N ASN A 4 1.01 -25.90 -0.75
CA ASN A 4 1.20 -26.15 0.68
C ASN A 4 0.47 -25.08 1.50
N GLN A 5 -0.72 -25.41 1.99
CA GLN A 5 -1.57 -24.45 2.69
C GLN A 5 -0.98 -23.97 4.01
N THR A 6 -0.32 -24.84 4.75
CA THR A 6 0.33 -24.48 6.03
C THR A 6 1.45 -23.47 5.81
N LEU A 7 2.28 -23.70 4.80
CA LEU A 7 3.37 -22.78 4.45
C LEU A 7 2.81 -21.46 3.88
N ALA A 8 1.72 -21.52 3.12
CA ALA A 8 0.99 -20.33 2.64
C ALA A 8 0.52 -19.46 3.80
N TYR A 9 -0.08 -20.05 4.84
CA TYR A 9 -0.48 -19.31 6.04
C TYR A 9 0.70 -18.66 6.77
N LYS A 10 1.84 -19.37 6.91
CA LYS A 10 3.04 -18.79 7.54
C LYS A 10 3.51 -17.53 6.79
N TYR A 11 3.67 -17.59 5.48
CA TYR A 11 4.05 -16.42 4.68
C TYR A 11 3.02 -15.28 4.75
N ALA A 12 1.73 -15.60 4.71
CA ALA A 12 0.67 -14.61 4.81
C ALA A 12 0.65 -13.91 6.17
N LEU A 13 0.76 -14.66 7.26
CA LEU A 13 0.77 -14.09 8.62
C LEU A 13 2.00 -13.21 8.87
N VAL A 14 3.18 -13.61 8.35
CA VAL A 14 4.38 -12.75 8.39
C VAL A 14 4.13 -11.45 7.61
N SER A 15 3.53 -11.53 6.42
CA SER A 15 3.20 -10.33 5.63
C SER A 15 2.20 -9.43 6.35
N VAL A 16 1.15 -9.99 6.94
CA VAL A 16 0.15 -9.25 7.72
C VAL A 16 0.80 -8.55 8.91
N PHE A 17 1.67 -9.25 9.64
CA PHE A 17 2.40 -8.67 10.76
C PHE A 17 3.29 -7.51 10.31
N LEU A 18 4.09 -7.69 9.25
CA LEU A 18 4.95 -6.63 8.72
C LEU A 18 4.13 -5.43 8.26
N TRP A 19 3.06 -5.63 7.48
CA TRP A 19 2.19 -4.53 7.06
C TRP A 19 1.44 -3.86 8.21
N SER A 20 1.21 -4.55 9.31
CA SER A 20 0.59 -3.92 10.50
C SER A 20 1.50 -2.89 11.18
N THR A 21 2.81 -2.96 10.98
CA THR A 21 3.77 -1.99 11.54
C THR A 21 3.98 -0.75 10.66
N VAL A 22 3.49 -0.76 9.43
CA VAL A 22 3.85 0.21 8.38
C VAL A 22 3.36 1.62 8.68
N ALA A 23 2.11 1.78 9.14
CA ALA A 23 1.57 3.11 9.49
C ALA A 23 2.40 3.78 10.59
N THR A 24 2.81 2.99 11.59
CA THR A 24 3.73 3.42 12.65
C THR A 24 5.09 3.79 12.07
N ALA A 25 5.64 2.96 11.18
CA ALA A 25 6.94 3.23 10.55
C ALA A 25 6.91 4.52 9.72
N PHE A 26 5.83 4.80 8.99
CA PHE A 26 5.66 6.05 8.25
C PHE A 26 5.69 7.26 9.18
N LYS A 27 4.92 7.24 10.27
CA LYS A 27 4.91 8.35 11.24
C LYS A 27 6.26 8.58 11.88
N ILE A 28 6.95 7.51 12.28
CA ILE A 28 8.29 7.61 12.85
C ILE A 28 9.28 8.14 11.81
N ALA A 29 9.25 7.65 10.57
CA ALA A 29 10.15 8.12 9.52
C ALA A 29 9.90 9.60 9.16
N LEU A 30 8.63 10.01 9.05
CA LEU A 30 8.23 11.41 8.78
C LEU A 30 8.56 12.37 9.93
N SER A 31 8.87 11.88 11.14
CA SER A 31 9.40 12.72 12.21
C SER A 31 10.89 13.09 12.05
N TYR A 32 11.60 12.41 11.15
CA TYR A 32 13.03 12.63 10.87
C TYR A 32 13.32 13.11 9.45
N LEU A 33 12.40 12.87 8.52
CA LEU A 33 12.56 13.08 7.07
C LEU A 33 11.37 13.88 6.53
N SER A 34 11.62 14.70 5.53
CA SER A 34 10.55 15.22 4.68
C SER A 34 9.88 14.09 3.89
N VAL A 35 8.72 14.38 3.33
CA VAL A 35 8.00 13.40 2.50
C VAL A 35 8.85 12.91 1.32
N LEU A 36 9.59 13.83 0.67
CA LEU A 36 10.42 13.48 -0.48
C LEU A 36 11.69 12.72 -0.06
N GLU A 37 12.31 13.09 1.05
CA GLU A 37 13.46 12.36 1.60
C GLU A 37 13.06 10.93 1.97
N LEU A 38 11.92 10.74 2.69
CA LEU A 38 11.43 9.42 3.01
C LEU A 38 11.13 8.62 1.74
N LEU A 39 10.47 9.23 0.76
CA LEU A 39 10.15 8.60 -0.51
C LEU A 39 11.41 8.13 -1.24
N PHE A 40 12.43 8.98 -1.33
CA PHE A 40 13.69 8.67 -1.99
C PHE A 40 14.45 7.54 -1.29
N TYR A 41 14.73 7.69 0.01
CA TYR A 41 15.54 6.72 0.75
C TYR A 41 14.83 5.37 0.94
N ALA A 42 13.52 5.36 1.16
CA ALA A 42 12.75 4.12 1.22
C ALA A 42 12.68 3.41 -0.14
N SER A 43 12.44 4.16 -1.23
CA SER A 43 12.43 3.58 -2.57
C SER A 43 13.79 3.03 -2.99
N LEU A 44 14.88 3.72 -2.65
CA LEU A 44 16.24 3.26 -2.89
C LEU A 44 16.55 1.98 -2.11
N SER A 45 16.13 1.93 -0.85
CA SER A 45 16.28 0.74 0.01
C SER A 45 15.48 -0.44 -0.55
N SER A 46 14.25 -0.18 -1.01
CA SER A 46 13.44 -1.21 -1.67
C SER A 46 14.07 -1.71 -2.97
N LEU A 47 14.57 -0.79 -3.81
CA LEU A 47 15.27 -1.14 -5.04
C LEU A 47 16.49 -2.03 -4.75
N PHE A 48 17.26 -1.71 -3.71
CA PHE A 48 18.40 -2.52 -3.29
C PHE A 48 17.98 -3.94 -2.92
N ILE A 49 17.01 -4.10 -2.02
CA ILE A 49 16.60 -5.46 -1.57
C ILE A 49 15.92 -6.25 -2.68
N LEU A 50 15.13 -5.61 -3.55
CA LEU A 50 14.54 -6.26 -4.71
C LEU A 50 15.60 -6.69 -5.72
N GLY A 51 16.66 -5.89 -5.92
CA GLY A 51 17.82 -6.23 -6.74
C GLY A 51 18.54 -7.46 -6.21
N VAL A 52 18.79 -7.52 -4.89
CA VAL A 52 19.34 -8.69 -4.22
C VAL A 52 18.46 -9.92 -4.47
N ILE A 53 17.14 -9.81 -4.30
CA ILE A 53 16.20 -10.91 -4.54
C ILE A 53 16.21 -11.36 -6.01
N VAL A 54 16.27 -10.44 -6.97
CA VAL A 54 16.35 -10.75 -8.40
C VAL A 54 17.62 -11.56 -8.72
N VAL A 55 18.76 -11.15 -8.16
CA VAL A 55 20.04 -11.86 -8.35
C VAL A 55 19.98 -13.25 -7.72
N PHE A 56 19.54 -13.37 -6.47
CA PHE A 56 19.41 -14.67 -5.79
C PHE A 56 18.45 -15.64 -6.49
N GLN A 57 17.38 -15.10 -7.09
CA GLN A 57 16.42 -15.89 -7.87
C GLN A 57 16.89 -16.16 -9.31
N LYS A 58 18.10 -15.70 -9.70
CA LYS A 58 18.67 -15.84 -11.06
C LYS A 58 17.75 -15.26 -12.15
N LYS A 59 17.07 -14.13 -11.86
CA LYS A 59 16.09 -13.50 -12.77
C LYS A 59 16.64 -12.29 -13.54
N THR A 60 17.93 -12.03 -13.51
CA THR A 60 18.57 -10.87 -14.18
C THR A 60 18.28 -10.83 -15.68
N TYR A 61 18.30 -11.98 -16.35
CA TYR A 61 17.92 -12.06 -17.76
C TYR A 61 16.46 -11.65 -18.01
N GLN A 62 15.55 -12.02 -17.09
CA GLN A 62 14.13 -11.65 -17.20
C GLN A 62 13.92 -10.13 -17.05
N VAL A 63 14.76 -9.44 -16.26
CA VAL A 63 14.75 -7.98 -16.15
C VAL A 63 15.05 -7.36 -17.52
N VAL A 64 16.15 -7.77 -18.16
CA VAL A 64 16.52 -7.26 -19.49
C VAL A 64 15.42 -7.52 -20.51
N LEU A 65 14.86 -8.73 -20.51
CA LEU A 65 13.78 -9.09 -21.42
C LEU A 65 12.51 -8.26 -21.17
N HIS A 66 12.16 -7.99 -19.93
CA HIS A 66 10.99 -7.19 -19.57
C HIS A 66 11.15 -5.74 -20.00
N VAL A 67 12.31 -5.12 -19.74
CA VAL A 67 12.64 -3.76 -20.17
C VAL A 67 12.54 -3.61 -21.69
N ARG A 68 13.05 -4.59 -22.44
CA ARG A 68 12.98 -4.57 -23.91
C ARG A 68 11.57 -4.73 -24.46
N LYS A 69 10.73 -5.57 -23.82
CA LYS A 69 9.38 -5.90 -24.32
C LYS A 69 8.32 -4.88 -23.94
N GLN A 70 8.42 -4.27 -22.77
CA GLN A 70 7.35 -3.44 -22.21
C GLN A 70 7.88 -2.13 -21.57
N PRO A 71 8.75 -1.33 -22.26
CA PRO A 71 9.36 -0.15 -21.66
C PRO A 71 8.33 0.89 -21.23
N PHE A 72 7.28 1.09 -22.02
CA PHE A 72 6.21 2.05 -21.73
C PHE A 72 5.42 1.70 -20.47
N ILE A 73 5.12 0.41 -20.26
CA ILE A 73 4.40 -0.06 -19.06
C ILE A 73 5.27 0.15 -17.84
N ILE A 74 6.56 -0.12 -17.91
CA ILE A 74 7.51 0.08 -16.82
C ILE A 74 7.62 1.56 -16.44
N LEU A 75 7.73 2.45 -17.43
CA LEU A 75 7.76 3.89 -17.21
C LEU A 75 6.49 4.37 -16.50
N LEU A 76 5.31 3.97 -16.99
CA LEU A 76 4.03 4.34 -16.42
C LEU A 76 3.86 3.78 -15.00
N LEU A 77 4.17 2.50 -14.80
CA LEU A 77 4.07 1.86 -13.49
C LEU A 77 5.06 2.45 -12.48
N GLY A 78 6.30 2.75 -12.89
CA GLY A 78 7.30 3.39 -12.04
C GLY A 78 6.93 4.84 -11.68
N ALA A 79 6.29 5.57 -12.58
CA ALA A 79 5.75 6.90 -12.28
C ALA A 79 4.61 6.84 -11.26
N ILE A 80 3.72 5.84 -11.35
CA ILE A 80 2.62 5.69 -10.40
C ILE A 80 3.14 5.13 -9.07
N ASN A 81 3.89 4.04 -9.09
CA ASN A 81 4.43 3.36 -7.90
C ASN A 81 5.91 2.98 -8.14
N PRO A 82 6.86 3.53 -7.40
CA PRO A 82 6.71 4.18 -6.09
C PRO A 82 6.44 5.70 -6.11
N PHE A 83 6.60 6.41 -7.22
CA PHE A 83 6.69 7.87 -7.15
C PHE A 83 5.37 8.54 -6.69
N ILE A 84 4.37 8.67 -7.54
CA ILE A 84 3.17 9.50 -7.25
C ILE A 84 2.35 8.92 -6.10
N TYR A 85 2.15 7.61 -6.07
CA TYR A 85 1.35 6.94 -5.03
C TYR A 85 1.93 7.17 -3.63
N TYR A 86 3.20 6.85 -3.41
CA TYR A 86 3.80 7.02 -2.09
C TYR A 86 4.02 8.49 -1.73
N PHE A 87 4.27 9.37 -2.71
CA PHE A 87 4.29 10.81 -2.45
C PHE A 87 2.96 11.29 -1.86
N VAL A 88 1.85 10.94 -2.50
CA VAL A 88 0.51 11.30 -2.04
C VAL A 88 0.18 10.64 -0.70
N LEU A 89 0.52 9.36 -0.55
CA LEU A 89 0.27 8.61 0.68
C LEU A 89 1.08 9.17 1.86
N PHE A 90 2.38 9.41 1.70
CA PHE A 90 3.21 9.97 2.77
C PHE A 90 2.77 11.38 3.15
N LYS A 91 2.33 12.18 2.17
CA LYS A 91 1.75 13.49 2.44
C LYS A 91 0.45 13.39 3.24
N ALA A 92 -0.39 12.39 2.98
CA ALA A 92 -1.56 12.11 3.81
C ALA A 92 -1.15 11.73 5.24
N TYR A 93 -0.16 10.87 5.43
CA TYR A 93 0.35 10.47 6.75
C TYR A 93 1.07 11.61 7.48
N GLU A 94 1.68 12.57 6.78
CA GLU A 94 2.25 13.77 7.38
C GLU A 94 1.16 14.63 8.05
N ILE A 95 0.02 14.78 7.37
CA ILE A 95 -1.07 15.69 7.74
C ILE A 95 -2.08 15.05 8.70
N LEU A 96 -2.44 13.77 8.47
CA LEU A 96 -3.45 13.05 9.25
C LEU A 96 -2.83 12.22 10.39
N PRO A 97 -3.61 11.91 11.44
CA PRO A 97 -3.27 10.81 12.33
C PRO A 97 -3.06 9.50 11.57
N ALA A 98 -2.13 8.65 12.02
CA ALA A 98 -1.81 7.39 11.35
C ALA A 98 -3.02 6.46 11.23
N GLN A 99 -3.84 6.39 12.31
CA GLN A 99 -5.05 5.58 12.33
C GLN A 99 -6.09 6.01 11.28
N GLU A 100 -6.17 7.31 11.00
CA GLU A 100 -7.10 7.88 10.03
C GLU A 100 -6.60 7.65 8.60
N ALA A 101 -5.36 8.02 8.30
CA ALA A 101 -4.74 7.81 6.99
C ALA A 101 -4.76 6.34 6.56
N GLN A 102 -4.43 5.44 7.48
CA GLN A 102 -4.45 4.01 7.23
C GLN A 102 -5.85 3.48 6.94
N ALA A 103 -6.84 3.79 7.77
CA ALA A 103 -8.19 3.28 7.59
C ALA A 103 -8.79 3.74 6.24
N ILE A 104 -8.56 4.99 5.86
CA ILE A 104 -9.00 5.51 4.56
C ILE A 104 -8.26 4.78 3.43
N ASN A 105 -6.95 4.62 3.52
CA ASN A 105 -6.17 3.94 2.49
C ASN A 105 -6.63 2.48 2.30
N TYR A 106 -7.07 1.77 3.32
CA TYR A 106 -7.59 0.39 3.19
C TYR A 106 -8.82 0.28 2.28
N THR A 107 -9.53 1.37 1.98
CA THR A 107 -10.64 1.35 1.02
C THR A 107 -10.20 1.19 -0.43
N TRP A 108 -8.90 1.12 -0.71
CA TRP A 108 -8.36 0.88 -2.06
C TRP A 108 -8.93 -0.37 -2.73
N ALA A 109 -9.25 -1.41 -1.97
CA ALA A 109 -9.80 -2.65 -2.52
C ALA A 109 -11.20 -2.43 -3.13
N LEU A 110 -12.01 -1.56 -2.53
CA LEU A 110 -13.29 -1.14 -3.07
C LEU A 110 -13.10 -0.25 -4.30
N MET A 111 -12.19 0.73 -4.22
CA MET A 111 -11.85 1.59 -5.35
C MET A 111 -11.36 0.79 -6.55
N PHE A 112 -10.54 -0.25 -6.31
CA PHE A 112 -10.11 -1.18 -7.35
C PHE A 112 -11.29 -1.89 -8.03
N ALA A 113 -12.32 -2.29 -7.30
CA ALA A 113 -13.51 -2.90 -7.89
C ALA A 113 -14.26 -1.92 -8.79
N TYR A 114 -14.45 -0.67 -8.35
CA TYR A 114 -15.14 0.35 -9.14
C TYR A 114 -14.35 0.73 -10.39
N LEU A 115 -13.05 0.97 -10.27
CA LEU A 115 -12.21 1.27 -11.43
C LEU A 115 -12.08 0.07 -12.38
N SER A 116 -12.08 -1.17 -11.86
CA SER A 116 -12.12 -2.37 -12.71
C SER A 116 -13.43 -2.46 -13.51
N ALA A 117 -14.55 -2.00 -12.97
CA ALA A 117 -15.80 -1.94 -13.74
C ALA A 117 -15.70 -0.96 -14.91
N VAL A 118 -15.05 0.18 -14.71
CA VAL A 118 -14.86 1.20 -15.76
C VAL A 118 -13.82 0.75 -16.79
N PHE A 119 -12.63 0.32 -16.36
CA PHE A 119 -11.49 0.08 -17.26
C PHE A 119 -11.39 -1.34 -17.79
N LEU A 120 -11.89 -2.33 -17.05
CA LEU A 120 -11.88 -3.75 -17.44
C LEU A 120 -13.28 -4.27 -17.82
N LYS A 121 -14.29 -3.40 -17.80
CA LYS A 121 -15.69 -3.71 -18.12
C LYS A 121 -16.29 -4.82 -17.24
N HIS A 122 -15.82 -4.96 -16.00
CA HIS A 122 -16.41 -5.85 -15.02
C HIS A 122 -17.78 -5.31 -14.58
N LYS A 123 -18.76 -6.19 -14.43
CA LYS A 123 -20.08 -5.78 -13.95
C LYS A 123 -20.05 -5.53 -12.44
N LEU A 124 -20.52 -4.36 -12.01
CA LEU A 124 -20.78 -4.08 -10.60
C LEU A 124 -22.07 -4.76 -10.18
N SER A 125 -22.05 -5.46 -9.06
CA SER A 125 -23.23 -6.03 -8.44
C SER A 125 -23.90 -5.01 -7.50
N LYS A 126 -25.17 -5.25 -7.13
CA LYS A 126 -25.82 -4.44 -6.09
C LYS A 126 -25.06 -4.47 -4.76
N ILE A 127 -24.39 -5.57 -4.47
CA ILE A 127 -23.62 -5.75 -3.25
C ILE A 127 -22.34 -4.90 -3.29
N ASP A 128 -21.68 -4.71 -4.44
CA ASP A 128 -20.55 -3.79 -4.56
C ASP A 128 -20.98 -2.36 -4.21
N VAL A 129 -22.19 -1.94 -4.61
CA VAL A 129 -22.73 -0.61 -4.28
C VAL A 129 -23.03 -0.49 -2.78
N ILE A 130 -23.68 -1.49 -2.17
CA ILE A 130 -23.98 -1.52 -0.73
C ILE A 130 -22.65 -1.49 0.07
N ALA A 131 -21.68 -2.33 -0.30
CA ALA A 131 -20.36 -2.36 0.30
C ALA A 131 -19.68 -0.99 0.24
N GLY A 132 -19.85 -0.27 -0.87
CA GLY A 132 -19.36 1.10 -1.04
C GLY A 132 -19.95 2.07 -0.04
N PHE A 133 -21.25 2.08 0.11
CA PHE A 133 -21.91 2.95 1.09
C PHE A 133 -21.43 2.66 2.51
N ILE A 134 -21.30 1.38 2.90
CA ILE A 134 -20.83 0.99 4.22
C ILE A 134 -19.38 1.44 4.43
N CYS A 135 -18.48 1.20 3.48
CA CYS A 135 -17.08 1.58 3.58
C CYS A 135 -16.91 3.10 3.68
N TYR A 136 -17.54 3.86 2.79
CA TYR A 136 -17.37 5.32 2.78
C TYR A 136 -18.09 6.01 3.92
N PHE A 137 -19.15 5.40 4.48
CA PHE A 137 -19.72 5.86 5.73
C PHE A 137 -18.73 5.66 6.90
N GLY A 138 -17.99 4.52 6.92
CA GLY A 138 -16.88 4.33 7.85
C GLY A 138 -15.77 5.39 7.67
N VAL A 139 -15.40 5.73 6.42
CA VAL A 139 -14.45 6.83 6.15
C VAL A 139 -14.97 8.15 6.70
N LEU A 140 -16.26 8.45 6.53
CA LEU A 140 -16.85 9.68 7.07
C LEU A 140 -16.78 9.72 8.61
N ILE A 141 -17.11 8.61 9.29
CA ILE A 141 -17.02 8.50 10.75
C ILE A 141 -15.59 8.77 11.24
N ILE A 142 -14.57 8.19 10.62
CA ILE A 142 -13.19 8.37 11.08
C ILE A 142 -12.69 9.78 10.79
N ALA A 143 -12.96 10.30 9.60
CA ALA A 143 -12.54 11.64 9.16
C ALA A 143 -13.18 12.79 9.96
N THR A 144 -14.36 12.54 10.55
CA THR A 144 -15.08 13.50 11.42
C THR A 144 -14.95 13.17 12.91
N LYS A 145 -14.04 12.25 13.27
CA LYS A 145 -13.79 11.81 14.67
C LYS A 145 -15.04 11.32 15.40
N GLY A 146 -16.01 10.75 14.67
CA GLY A 146 -17.23 10.19 15.23
C GLY A 146 -18.46 11.09 15.11
N GLU A 147 -18.35 12.25 14.49
CA GLU A 147 -19.45 13.20 14.29
C GLU A 147 -19.80 13.36 12.80
N PRO A 148 -20.28 12.29 12.10
CA PRO A 148 -20.44 12.29 10.66
C PRO A 148 -21.41 13.35 10.12
N PHE A 149 -22.35 13.78 10.94
CA PHE A 149 -23.34 14.82 10.54
C PHE A 149 -22.85 16.25 10.79
N SER A 150 -21.79 16.46 11.57
CA SER A 150 -21.20 17.78 11.77
C SER A 150 -20.44 18.29 10.55
N LEU A 151 -19.94 17.35 9.71
CA LEU A 151 -19.05 17.59 8.57
C LEU A 151 -17.77 18.37 8.93
N HIS A 152 -17.38 18.34 10.21
CA HIS A 152 -16.12 18.90 10.68
C HIS A 152 -15.01 17.85 10.52
N PHE A 153 -14.26 17.95 9.43
CA PHE A 153 -13.15 17.06 9.13
C PHE A 153 -11.91 17.42 9.96
N SER A 154 -11.15 16.43 10.39
CA SER A 154 -9.85 16.62 11.05
C SER A 154 -8.89 17.43 10.18
N ASN A 155 -8.80 17.08 8.90
CA ASN A 155 -8.13 17.82 7.84
C ASN A 155 -8.66 17.35 6.48
N ILE A 156 -9.46 18.16 5.81
CA ILE A 156 -10.11 17.77 4.55
C ILE A 156 -9.11 17.50 3.42
N PHE A 157 -7.99 18.24 3.38
CA PHE A 157 -6.95 18.03 2.38
C PHE A 157 -6.22 16.71 2.61
N GLY A 158 -5.91 16.36 3.86
CA GLY A 158 -5.33 15.06 4.21
C GLY A 158 -6.26 13.90 3.85
N VAL A 159 -7.56 14.02 4.14
CA VAL A 159 -8.59 13.04 3.75
C VAL A 159 -8.65 12.88 2.22
N PHE A 160 -8.62 13.99 1.49
CA PHE A 160 -8.56 13.96 0.03
C PHE A 160 -7.32 13.21 -0.49
N LEU A 161 -6.14 13.48 0.07
CA LEU A 161 -4.90 12.79 -0.32
C LEU A 161 -4.97 11.29 -0.01
N ALA A 162 -5.50 10.91 1.16
CA ALA A 162 -5.67 9.51 1.52
C ALA A 162 -6.64 8.79 0.55
N LEU A 163 -7.75 9.42 0.16
CA LEU A 163 -8.65 8.88 -0.86
C LEU A 163 -8.00 8.83 -2.25
N LEU A 164 -7.26 9.86 -2.64
CA LEU A 164 -6.53 9.90 -3.92
C LEU A 164 -5.49 8.76 -3.98
N SER A 165 -4.83 8.43 -2.87
CA SER A 165 -3.90 7.31 -2.82
C SER A 165 -4.59 5.99 -3.15
N THR A 166 -5.86 5.79 -2.77
CA THR A 166 -6.62 4.57 -3.13
C THR A 166 -6.89 4.46 -4.62
N VAL A 167 -7.15 5.58 -5.28
CA VAL A 167 -7.32 5.65 -6.74
C VAL A 167 -6.01 5.29 -7.44
N LEU A 168 -4.89 5.92 -7.03
CA LEU A 168 -3.57 5.68 -7.62
C LEU A 168 -3.13 4.21 -7.45
N TRP A 169 -3.32 3.64 -6.27
CA TRP A 169 -3.02 2.24 -6.00
C TRP A 169 -3.86 1.29 -6.84
N SER A 170 -5.15 1.58 -6.96
CA SER A 170 -6.05 0.79 -7.80
C SER A 170 -5.70 0.87 -9.28
N MET A 171 -5.35 2.06 -9.78
CA MET A 171 -4.87 2.25 -11.16
C MET A 171 -3.55 1.49 -11.41
N TYR A 172 -2.62 1.55 -10.46
CA TYR A 172 -1.39 0.75 -10.52
C TYR A 172 -1.70 -0.73 -10.73
N TRP A 173 -2.60 -1.31 -9.93
CA TRP A 173 -2.97 -2.72 -10.05
C TRP A 173 -3.67 -3.06 -11.36
N ILE A 174 -4.56 -2.17 -11.85
CA ILE A 174 -5.24 -2.36 -13.15
C ILE A 174 -4.21 -2.38 -14.30
N ILE A 175 -3.26 -1.45 -14.29
CA ILE A 175 -2.22 -1.38 -15.33
C ILE A 175 -1.25 -2.56 -15.17
N ASN A 176 -0.84 -2.87 -13.94
CA ASN A 176 0.06 -3.99 -13.66
C ASN A 176 -0.53 -5.34 -14.07
N SER A 177 -1.86 -5.50 -14.03
CA SER A 177 -2.53 -6.73 -14.49
C SER A 177 -2.32 -7.02 -16.00
N LYS A 178 -1.95 -6.00 -16.77
CA LYS A 178 -1.60 -6.13 -18.19
C LYS A 178 -0.13 -6.53 -18.41
N SER A 179 0.70 -6.46 -17.38
CA SER A 179 2.10 -6.89 -17.43
C SER A 179 2.19 -8.41 -17.35
N LYS A 180 2.99 -9.01 -18.24
CA LYS A 180 3.28 -10.45 -18.25
C LYS A 180 4.58 -10.79 -17.49
N ALA A 181 5.17 -9.83 -16.80
CA ALA A 181 6.41 -10.02 -16.06
C ALA A 181 6.21 -10.93 -14.84
N ASP A 182 7.27 -11.59 -14.41
CA ASP A 182 7.34 -12.10 -13.05
C ASP A 182 7.16 -10.93 -12.07
N ALA A 183 6.38 -11.14 -11.01
CA ALA A 183 5.99 -10.06 -10.12
C ALA A 183 7.19 -9.38 -9.43
N VAL A 184 8.24 -10.13 -9.07
CA VAL A 184 9.46 -9.56 -8.47
C VAL A 184 10.25 -8.75 -9.50
N VAL A 185 10.34 -9.26 -10.73
CA VAL A 185 10.99 -8.55 -11.85
C VAL A 185 10.25 -7.25 -12.19
N GLY A 186 8.92 -7.31 -12.28
CA GLY A 186 8.09 -6.12 -12.54
C GLY A 186 8.27 -5.07 -11.44
N LEU A 187 8.19 -5.49 -10.17
CA LEU A 187 8.36 -4.59 -9.03
C LEU A 187 9.76 -3.95 -9.04
N PHE A 188 10.82 -4.73 -9.26
CA PHE A 188 12.19 -4.21 -9.38
C PHE A 188 12.31 -3.14 -10.49
N CYS A 189 11.77 -3.43 -11.69
CA CYS A 189 11.84 -2.48 -12.81
C CYS A 189 11.05 -1.20 -12.51
N ASN A 190 9.88 -1.31 -11.89
CA ASN A 190 9.07 -0.15 -11.50
C ASN A 190 9.82 0.72 -10.49
N PHE A 191 10.44 0.11 -9.47
CA PHE A 191 11.22 0.85 -8.46
C PHE A 191 12.48 1.47 -9.06
N PHE A 192 13.14 0.80 -10.00
CA PHE A 192 14.29 1.37 -10.70
C PHE A 192 13.92 2.68 -11.42
N ILE A 193 12.84 2.68 -12.19
CA ILE A 193 12.34 3.87 -12.89
C ILE A 193 11.80 4.91 -11.91
N GLY A 194 11.06 4.47 -10.88
CA GLY A 194 10.50 5.36 -9.88
C GLY A 194 11.58 6.11 -9.10
N VAL A 195 12.67 5.45 -8.71
CA VAL A 195 13.82 6.11 -8.05
C VAL A 195 14.43 7.19 -8.94
N ILE A 196 14.52 6.94 -10.26
CA ILE A 196 14.99 7.96 -11.22
C ILE A 196 14.06 9.17 -11.23
N PHE A 197 12.74 8.96 -11.30
CA PHE A 197 11.77 10.06 -11.27
C PHE A 197 11.82 10.85 -9.96
N ILE A 198 11.91 10.14 -8.83
CA ILE A 198 12.03 10.77 -7.51
C ILE A 198 13.33 11.59 -7.43
N ALA A 199 14.46 11.02 -7.86
CA ALA A 199 15.75 11.70 -7.85
C ALA A 199 15.73 12.97 -8.72
N LEU A 200 15.16 12.89 -9.92
CA LEU A 200 14.99 14.06 -10.79
C LEU A 200 14.09 15.11 -10.15
N TYR A 201 12.97 14.69 -9.54
CA TYR A 201 12.09 15.63 -8.85
C TYR A 201 12.82 16.33 -7.68
N CYS A 202 13.54 15.58 -6.85
CA CYS A 202 14.30 16.15 -5.75
C CYS A 202 15.39 17.13 -6.23
N LEU A 203 16.06 16.81 -7.33
CA LEU A 203 17.11 17.69 -7.90
C LEU A 203 16.59 19.08 -8.27
N PHE A 204 15.35 19.17 -8.75
CA PHE A 204 14.76 20.42 -9.23
C PHE A 204 13.94 21.18 -8.18
N PHE A 205 13.33 20.47 -7.22
CA PHE A 205 12.32 21.07 -6.34
C PHE A 205 12.67 21.03 -4.85
N GLU A 206 13.40 20.02 -4.38
CA GLU A 206 13.72 19.89 -2.96
C GLU A 206 15.04 19.13 -2.79
N PRO A 207 16.15 19.81 -2.46
CA PRO A 207 17.44 19.16 -2.30
C PRO A 207 17.41 18.14 -1.16
N LEU A 208 17.96 16.96 -1.43
CA LEU A 208 18.08 15.90 -0.45
C LEU A 208 19.21 16.23 0.55
N HIS A 209 18.92 16.13 1.83
CA HIS A 209 19.91 16.25 2.90
C HIS A 209 20.46 14.86 3.27
N LEU A 210 21.68 14.84 3.81
CA LEU A 210 22.23 13.61 4.37
C LEU A 210 21.41 13.22 5.61
N PRO A 211 20.78 12.04 5.61
CA PRO A 211 19.89 11.63 6.69
C PRO A 211 20.69 11.27 7.94
N SER A 212 20.11 11.54 9.11
CA SER A 212 20.63 11.03 10.38
C SER A 212 20.58 9.49 10.43
N PHE A 213 21.34 8.88 11.33
CA PHE A 213 21.32 7.42 11.50
C PHE A 213 19.89 6.88 11.74
N LYS A 214 19.09 7.58 12.57
CA LYS A 214 17.71 7.20 12.85
C LYS A 214 16.82 7.27 11.59
N ALA A 215 17.01 8.30 10.79
CA ALA A 215 16.32 8.49 9.53
C ALA A 215 16.66 7.40 8.51
N ILE A 216 17.94 7.00 8.42
CA ILE A 216 18.36 5.87 7.57
C ILE A 216 17.65 4.59 7.97
N PHE A 217 17.71 4.20 9.24
CA PHE A 217 17.06 2.96 9.70
C PHE A 217 15.53 2.99 9.49
N ALA A 218 14.89 4.14 9.76
CA ALA A 218 13.45 4.29 9.55
C ALA A 218 13.07 4.14 8.06
N SER A 219 13.81 4.80 7.16
CA SER A 219 13.56 4.70 5.71
C SER A 219 13.89 3.30 5.16
N MET A 220 14.96 2.66 5.65
CA MET A 220 15.27 1.27 5.29
C MET A 220 14.19 0.31 5.74
N TYR A 221 13.65 0.50 6.95
CA TYR A 221 12.52 -0.31 7.43
C TYR A 221 11.31 -0.19 6.49
N VAL A 222 10.94 1.04 6.14
CA VAL A 222 9.85 1.29 5.19
C VAL A 222 10.14 0.64 3.83
N GLY A 223 11.33 0.87 3.27
CA GLY A 223 11.72 0.30 1.98
C GLY A 223 11.74 -1.23 1.95
N PHE A 224 12.26 -1.86 3.00
CA PHE A 224 12.36 -3.32 3.05
C PHE A 224 11.01 -3.98 3.32
N PHE A 225 10.27 -3.49 4.31
CA PHE A 225 9.11 -4.19 4.84
C PHE A 225 7.77 -3.69 4.27
N GLU A 226 7.64 -2.44 3.87
CA GLU A 226 6.47 -2.01 3.13
C GLU A 226 6.60 -2.28 1.63
N MET A 227 7.69 -1.82 1.03
CA MET A 227 7.82 -1.72 -0.42
C MET A 227 8.51 -2.93 -1.08
N GLY A 228 9.13 -3.83 -0.30
CA GLY A 228 10.03 -4.88 -0.81
C GLY A 228 9.65 -6.30 -0.38
N ILE A 229 10.24 -6.78 0.71
CA ILE A 229 10.21 -8.19 1.15
C ILE A 229 8.79 -8.69 1.40
N THR A 230 7.93 -7.86 1.99
CA THR A 230 6.56 -8.25 2.34
C THR A 230 5.74 -8.61 1.11
N PHE A 231 5.91 -7.87 0.01
CA PHE A 231 5.28 -8.24 -1.26
C PHE A 231 5.75 -9.61 -1.77
N VAL A 232 7.03 -9.90 -1.62
CA VAL A 232 7.58 -11.21 -2.03
C VAL A 232 7.00 -12.35 -1.18
N PHE A 233 6.85 -12.13 0.13
CA PHE A 233 6.22 -13.12 1.02
C PHE A 233 4.74 -13.30 0.70
N TRP A 234 4.01 -12.20 0.48
CA TRP A 234 2.62 -12.26 0.08
C TRP A 234 2.41 -13.03 -1.23
N LEU A 235 3.22 -12.74 -2.25
CA LEU A 235 3.19 -13.48 -3.51
C LEU A 235 3.48 -14.97 -3.34
N LYS A 236 4.42 -15.33 -2.45
CA LYS A 236 4.67 -16.74 -2.12
C LYS A 236 3.46 -17.37 -1.42
N ALA A 237 2.84 -16.66 -0.48
CA ALA A 237 1.63 -17.13 0.19
C ALA A 237 0.51 -17.45 -0.81
N VAL A 238 0.24 -16.53 -1.74
CA VAL A 238 -0.78 -16.71 -2.78
C VAL A 238 -0.44 -17.88 -3.71
N LYS A 239 0.82 -18.00 -4.14
CA LYS A 239 1.28 -19.10 -5.02
C LYS A 239 1.17 -20.46 -4.37
N LEU A 240 1.47 -20.59 -3.09
CA LEU A 240 1.42 -21.85 -2.33
C LEU A 240 0.02 -22.24 -1.88
N SER A 241 -0.92 -21.30 -1.87
CA SER A 241 -2.25 -21.51 -1.32
C SER A 241 -3.10 -22.43 -2.19
N LEU A 242 -3.87 -23.29 -1.50
CA LEU A 242 -4.98 -24.05 -2.09
C LEU A 242 -6.24 -23.17 -2.28
N SER A 243 -6.38 -22.12 -1.48
CA SER A 243 -7.50 -21.17 -1.55
C SER A 243 -7.00 -19.74 -1.37
N ILE A 244 -6.97 -19.01 -2.47
CA ILE A 244 -6.52 -17.61 -2.49
C ILE A 244 -7.39 -16.74 -1.58
N SER A 245 -8.70 -16.97 -1.57
CA SER A 245 -9.65 -16.21 -0.73
C SER A 245 -9.32 -16.33 0.77
N LYS A 246 -8.95 -17.55 1.26
CA LYS A 246 -8.56 -17.74 2.66
C LYS A 246 -7.31 -16.95 3.03
N ILE A 247 -6.34 -16.86 2.12
CA ILE A 247 -5.12 -16.07 2.34
C ILE A 247 -5.44 -14.57 2.29
N SER A 248 -6.19 -14.13 1.28
CA SER A 248 -6.52 -12.71 1.10
C SER A 248 -7.31 -12.13 2.28
N ASN A 249 -8.17 -12.94 2.92
CA ASN A 249 -8.92 -12.48 4.09
C ASN A 249 -8.03 -12.18 5.31
N LEU A 250 -6.83 -12.78 5.40
CA LEU A 250 -5.92 -12.51 6.51
C LEU A 250 -5.41 -11.06 6.51
N ILE A 251 -5.40 -10.38 5.35
CA ILE A 251 -4.97 -8.99 5.26
C ILE A 251 -5.82 -8.05 6.14
N PHE A 252 -7.08 -8.40 6.37
CA PHE A 252 -7.98 -7.59 7.20
C PHE A 252 -7.64 -7.59 8.69
N LEU A 253 -6.73 -8.46 9.14
CA LEU A 253 -6.16 -8.41 10.48
C LEU A 253 -5.16 -7.27 10.65
N SER A 254 -4.49 -6.87 9.56
CA SER A 254 -3.40 -5.89 9.60
C SER A 254 -3.84 -4.53 10.18
N PRO A 255 -4.94 -3.89 9.79
CA PRO A 255 -5.31 -2.59 10.34
C PRO A 255 -5.66 -2.63 11.84
N PHE A 256 -6.24 -3.72 12.35
CA PHE A 256 -6.49 -3.86 13.79
C PHE A 256 -5.19 -4.02 14.58
N LEU A 257 -4.27 -4.85 14.09
CA LEU A 257 -2.94 -4.99 14.69
C LEU A 257 -2.16 -3.66 14.62
N SER A 258 -2.34 -2.91 13.56
CA SER A 258 -1.68 -1.62 13.39
C SER A 258 -2.12 -0.58 14.43
N LEU A 259 -3.39 -0.58 14.86
CA LEU A 259 -3.83 0.32 15.93
C LEU A 259 -3.04 0.07 17.22
N VAL A 260 -2.66 -1.18 17.51
CA VAL A 260 -1.83 -1.52 18.68
C VAL A 260 -0.45 -0.86 18.52
N PHE A 261 0.20 -1.00 17.36
CA PHE A 261 1.51 -0.38 17.12
C PHE A 261 1.44 1.15 17.12
N ILE A 262 0.40 1.74 16.53
CA ILE A 262 0.18 3.19 16.53
C ILE A 262 0.03 3.71 17.97
N TYR A 263 -0.75 3.04 18.81
CA TYR A 263 -0.93 3.41 20.20
C TYR A 263 0.39 3.40 20.99
N PHE A 264 1.14 2.29 20.90
CA PHE A 264 2.36 2.12 21.71
C PHE A 264 3.56 2.89 21.20
N PHE A 265 3.75 3.04 19.88
CA PHE A 265 4.97 3.60 19.31
C PHE A 265 4.81 5.01 18.75
N VAL A 266 3.61 5.40 18.34
CA VAL A 266 3.32 6.79 17.88
C VAL A 266 2.70 7.61 19.01
N GLY A 267 2.04 6.95 19.99
CA GLY A 267 1.36 7.62 21.09
C GLY A 267 0.00 8.21 20.72
N GLU A 268 -0.57 7.82 19.58
CA GLU A 268 -1.92 8.26 19.20
C GLU A 268 -2.97 7.58 20.08
N LYS A 269 -3.87 8.36 20.68
CA LYS A 269 -5.06 7.83 21.36
C LYS A 269 -6.02 7.24 20.34
N ILE A 270 -6.33 5.95 20.48
CA ILE A 270 -7.29 5.30 19.59
C ILE A 270 -8.70 5.68 20.05
N LEU A 271 -9.44 6.35 19.16
CA LEU A 271 -10.81 6.75 19.42
C LEU A 271 -11.76 5.58 19.18
N LEU A 272 -12.87 5.53 19.92
CA LEU A 272 -13.93 4.53 19.69
C LEU A 272 -14.47 4.65 18.26
N SER A 273 -14.60 5.87 17.76
CA SER A 273 -14.99 6.14 16.38
C SER A 273 -14.05 5.50 15.34
N THR A 274 -12.73 5.44 15.61
CA THR A 274 -11.77 4.75 14.77
C THR A 274 -12.05 3.24 14.69
N ILE A 275 -12.35 2.61 15.83
CA ILE A 275 -12.68 1.18 15.90
C ILE A 275 -13.98 0.91 15.14
N VAL A 276 -15.02 1.69 15.39
CA VAL A 276 -16.31 1.55 14.69
C VAL A 276 -16.16 1.74 13.19
N ALA A 277 -15.45 2.79 12.76
CA ALA A 277 -15.18 3.06 11.35
C ALA A 277 -14.42 1.91 10.68
N LEU A 278 -13.38 1.40 11.35
CA LEU A 278 -12.58 0.30 10.84
C LEU A 278 -13.40 -0.99 10.69
N ILE A 279 -14.28 -1.30 11.66
CA ILE A 279 -15.20 -2.44 11.56
C ILE A 279 -16.12 -2.29 10.36
N LEU A 280 -16.70 -1.10 10.13
CA LEU A 280 -17.56 -0.84 8.98
C LEU A 280 -16.80 -1.00 7.65
N ILE A 281 -15.59 -0.43 7.54
CA ILE A 281 -14.75 -0.55 6.34
C ILE A 281 -14.45 -2.02 6.05
N ILE A 282 -13.97 -2.78 7.04
CA ILE A 282 -13.65 -4.19 6.87
C ILE A 282 -14.90 -5.02 6.54
N PHE A 283 -16.02 -4.75 7.22
CA PHE A 283 -17.28 -5.43 6.92
C PHE A 283 -17.72 -5.20 5.47
N GLY A 284 -17.68 -3.97 4.99
CA GLY A 284 -17.99 -3.66 3.59
C GLY A 284 -17.06 -4.38 2.61
N LEU A 285 -15.74 -4.39 2.87
CA LEU A 285 -14.76 -5.09 2.04
C LEU A 285 -14.99 -6.62 2.02
N VAL A 286 -15.29 -7.22 3.17
CA VAL A 286 -15.61 -8.65 3.27
C VAL A 286 -16.91 -8.98 2.53
N LEU A 287 -17.93 -8.13 2.67
CA LEU A 287 -19.21 -8.28 1.97
C LEU A 287 -18.98 -8.27 0.45
N GLN A 288 -18.18 -7.35 -0.05
CA GLN A 288 -17.82 -7.27 -1.46
C GLN A 288 -17.11 -8.52 -1.98
N GLN A 289 -16.21 -9.12 -1.20
CA GLN A 289 -15.45 -10.30 -1.64
C GLN A 289 -16.34 -11.54 -1.80
N LYS A 290 -17.39 -11.69 -0.98
CA LYS A 290 -18.30 -12.85 -1.05
C LYS A 290 -19.08 -12.96 -2.37
N VAL A 291 -19.18 -11.88 -3.12
CA VAL A 291 -19.95 -11.85 -4.40
C VAL A 291 -19.12 -12.31 -5.60
N LYS A 292 -17.80 -12.32 -5.46
CA LYS A 292 -16.87 -12.70 -6.55
C LYS A 292 -16.48 -14.18 -6.54
N ILE A 293 -17.13 -14.99 -5.67
CA ILE A 293 -17.02 -16.43 -5.59
C ILE A 293 -18.28 -17.05 -6.17
#